data_df4254e556ae1c49e25a9deaf64fbfcc
#
_entry.id   df4254e556ae1c49e25a9deaf64fbfcc
#
_cell.length_a   1.000
_cell.length_b   1.000
_cell.length_c   1.000
_cell.angle_alpha   90.00
_cell.angle_beta   90.00
_cell.angle_gamma   90.00
#
_symmetry.space_group_name_H-M   'P 1'
#
loop_
_entity.id
_entity.type
_entity.pdbx_description
1 polymer ?
#
loop_
_entity_poly.entity_id
_entity_poly.type
_entity_poly.pdbx_seq_one_letter_code
_entity_poly.pdbx_strand_id
1 'polypeptide(L)'
;MSASLLERRLHFVVGKGGVGKTTVAAALALTLARRGRRTLAVEMEPGVRLAALLGREADPRLYVLHVDGRAALEEYLSLVIPVKRLLATVFQSKVYQYFVAAAPGLKELMTVGKIWYEATRQEGGQPAWDALVVDAPATGHSLQYLRMPQAARETFGAGLVQREATKITELLRDRRATAVHLVTLAEEMPVIETLEMRAQLTGALGLPLGYVIVNRLHRRRFDPAALERLRAAAKTAPAPEQALLRCVAERAAEESGWSDINAANLARLHAGIGDAPLVELPFLFVEEFGLAELEQVARLLEAGMAGGAEAAARQRSRSS
;
A
#
# COMPACT_ATOMS: atom_id res chain seq x y z
N MET A 1 22.54 -13.80 -3.14
CA MET A 1 22.06 -12.84 -2.14
C MET A 1 20.71 -12.31 -2.65
N SER A 2 19.62 -12.52 -1.91
CA SER A 2 18.31 -11.95 -2.30
C SER A 2 18.37 -10.44 -2.09
N ALA A 3 18.16 -9.64 -3.15
CA ALA A 3 18.06 -8.19 -3.03
C ALA A 3 17.01 -7.85 -1.96
N SER A 4 17.30 -6.86 -1.12
CA SER A 4 16.35 -6.37 -0.12
C SER A 4 15.03 -6.01 -0.79
N LEU A 5 13.89 -6.30 -0.16
CA LEU A 5 12.58 -5.91 -0.70
C LEU A 5 12.51 -4.41 -1.01
N LEU A 6 13.22 -3.56 -0.26
CA LEU A 6 13.30 -2.11 -0.48
C LEU A 6 14.14 -1.71 -1.71
N GLU A 7 14.97 -2.60 -2.25
CA GLU A 7 15.76 -2.32 -3.45
C GLU A 7 14.96 -2.53 -4.76
N ARG A 8 13.78 -3.13 -4.66
CA ARG A 8 12.90 -3.29 -5.82
C ARG A 8 12.48 -1.93 -6.38
N ARG A 9 12.13 -1.93 -7.66
CA ARG A 9 11.73 -0.69 -8.32
C ARG A 9 10.25 -0.37 -8.14
N LEU A 10 9.38 -1.37 -8.18
CA LEU A 10 7.93 -1.18 -8.18
C LEU A 10 7.30 -1.76 -6.91
N HIS A 11 6.68 -0.90 -6.13
CA HIS A 11 6.02 -1.24 -4.87
C HIS A 11 4.53 -0.93 -4.98
N PHE A 12 3.68 -1.94 -4.91
CA PHE A 12 2.25 -1.75 -4.74
C PHE A 12 1.87 -1.84 -3.27
N VAL A 13 1.07 -0.89 -2.79
CA VAL A 13 0.49 -0.89 -1.44
C VAL A 13 -1.00 -1.16 -1.57
N VAL A 14 -1.43 -2.34 -1.15
CA VAL A 14 -2.81 -2.83 -1.30
C VAL A 14 -3.40 -3.20 0.07
N GLY A 15 -4.71 -3.28 0.16
CA GLY A 15 -5.43 -3.63 1.39
C GLY A 15 -6.85 -3.09 1.41
N LYS A 16 -7.62 -3.41 2.45
CA LYS A 16 -9.00 -2.97 2.64
C LYS A 16 -9.14 -1.44 2.68
N GLY A 17 -10.35 -0.94 2.46
CA GLY A 17 -10.69 0.47 2.73
C GLY A 17 -10.50 0.82 4.21
N GLY A 18 -9.90 1.99 4.50
CA GLY A 18 -9.74 2.49 5.87
C GLY A 18 -8.52 1.99 6.65
N VAL A 19 -7.77 0.99 6.17
CA VAL A 19 -6.59 0.44 6.88
C VAL A 19 -5.36 1.36 6.87
N GLY A 20 -5.39 2.47 6.13
CA GLY A 20 -4.28 3.44 6.08
C GLY A 20 -3.27 3.18 4.96
N LYS A 21 -3.69 2.58 3.83
CA LYS A 21 -2.84 2.36 2.64
C LYS A 21 -2.09 3.60 2.20
N THR A 22 -2.82 4.70 2.00
CA THR A 22 -2.24 5.98 1.55
C THR A 22 -1.15 6.49 2.51
N THR A 23 -1.38 6.37 3.84
CA THR A 23 -0.38 6.73 4.84
C THR A 23 0.87 5.84 4.74
N VAL A 24 0.69 4.53 4.58
CA VAL A 24 1.79 3.58 4.42
C VAL A 24 2.51 3.79 3.09
N ALA A 25 1.79 4.05 2.01
CA ALA A 25 2.38 4.36 0.70
C ALA A 25 3.21 5.65 0.74
N ALA A 26 2.66 6.71 1.36
CA ALA A 26 3.39 7.96 1.57
C ALA A 26 4.65 7.76 2.43
N ALA A 27 4.54 7.02 3.54
CA ALA A 27 5.67 6.71 4.42
C ALA A 27 6.75 5.89 3.70
N LEU A 28 6.37 4.90 2.90
CA LEU A 28 7.30 4.09 2.11
C LEU A 28 8.01 4.94 1.04
N ALA A 29 7.26 5.78 0.32
CA ALA A 29 7.82 6.68 -0.69
C ALA A 29 8.81 7.67 -0.08
N LEU A 30 8.49 8.25 1.07
CA LEU A 30 9.37 9.13 1.83
C LEU A 30 10.64 8.40 2.31
N THR A 31 10.49 7.17 2.81
CA THR A 31 11.63 6.32 3.22
C THR A 31 12.59 6.07 2.06
N LEU A 32 12.06 5.72 0.88
CA LEU A 32 12.89 5.45 -0.30
C LEU A 32 13.59 6.71 -0.82
N ALA A 33 12.91 7.86 -0.83
CA ALA A 33 13.49 9.14 -1.21
C ALA A 33 14.63 9.55 -0.26
N ARG A 34 14.44 9.41 1.06
CA ARG A 34 15.47 9.68 2.08
C ARG A 34 16.68 8.75 1.99
N ARG A 35 16.51 7.57 1.42
CA ARG A 35 17.62 6.67 1.07
C ARG A 35 18.36 7.08 -0.21
N GLY A 36 18.05 8.25 -0.76
CA GLY A 36 18.71 8.81 -1.94
C GLY A 36 18.13 8.36 -3.26
N ARG A 37 17.00 7.60 -3.26
CA ARG A 37 16.35 7.10 -4.48
C ARG A 37 15.41 8.15 -5.08
N ARG A 38 15.50 8.42 -6.37
CA ARG A 38 14.52 9.23 -7.10
C ARG A 38 13.20 8.46 -7.16
N THR A 39 12.23 8.86 -6.32
CA THR A 39 11.03 8.10 -6.03
C THR A 39 9.79 8.77 -6.60
N LEU A 40 8.97 8.00 -7.32
CA LEU A 40 7.64 8.41 -7.79
C LEU A 40 6.56 7.75 -6.94
N ALA A 41 5.80 8.55 -6.20
CA ALA A 41 4.60 8.12 -5.52
C ALA A 41 3.41 8.25 -6.48
N VAL A 42 2.68 7.16 -6.72
CA VAL A 42 1.58 7.09 -7.69
C VAL A 42 0.26 6.89 -6.96
N GLU A 43 -0.70 7.77 -7.18
CA GLU A 43 -2.07 7.67 -6.69
C GLU A 43 -2.99 7.20 -7.82
N MET A 44 -3.70 6.07 -7.61
CA MET A 44 -4.57 5.45 -8.62
C MET A 44 -6.04 5.85 -8.52
N GLU A 45 -6.48 6.42 -7.40
CA GLU A 45 -7.87 6.86 -7.20
C GLU A 45 -8.00 8.38 -7.31
N PRO A 46 -9.18 8.88 -7.73
CA PRO A 46 -9.39 10.31 -7.72
C PRO A 46 -9.32 10.84 -6.30
N GLY A 47 -8.32 11.63 -6.03
CA GLY A 47 -8.04 12.23 -4.73
C GLY A 47 -6.71 12.96 -4.75
N VAL A 48 -6.51 13.83 -3.78
CA VAL A 48 -5.24 14.53 -3.54
C VAL A 48 -4.64 14.13 -2.19
N ARG A 49 -5.01 12.94 -1.70
CA ARG A 49 -4.64 12.50 -0.34
C ARG A 49 -3.14 12.24 -0.22
N LEU A 50 -2.58 11.53 -1.19
CA LEU A 50 -1.14 11.22 -1.21
C LEU A 50 -0.31 12.51 -1.33
N ALA A 51 -0.68 13.39 -2.26
CA ALA A 51 -0.02 14.69 -2.43
C ALA A 51 -0.19 15.60 -1.21
N ALA A 52 -1.37 15.58 -0.57
CA ALA A 52 -1.62 16.36 0.65
C ALA A 52 -0.79 15.88 1.84
N LEU A 53 -0.63 14.55 2.01
CA LEU A 53 0.18 13.97 3.08
C LEU A 53 1.67 14.25 2.91
N LEU A 54 2.17 14.16 1.68
CA LEU A 54 3.59 14.35 1.39
C LEU A 54 3.98 15.83 1.40
N GLY A 55 3.05 16.73 1.06
CA GLY A 55 3.38 18.15 0.92
C GLY A 55 4.41 18.42 -0.20
N ARG A 56 4.70 19.70 -0.44
CA ARG A 56 5.67 20.10 -1.48
C ARG A 56 7.13 19.98 -1.03
N GLU A 57 7.38 19.86 0.27
CA GLU A 57 8.72 19.98 0.89
C GLU A 57 9.21 18.68 1.54
N ALA A 58 8.49 17.55 1.34
CA ALA A 58 8.82 16.30 2.02
C ALA A 58 10.25 15.79 1.71
N ASP A 59 10.64 15.77 0.45
CA ASP A 59 12.00 15.46 -0.01
C ASP A 59 12.14 15.87 -1.50
N PRO A 60 13.28 16.47 -1.92
CA PRO A 60 13.49 16.91 -3.30
C PRO A 60 13.56 15.75 -4.32
N ARG A 61 13.73 14.51 -3.88
CA ARG A 61 13.76 13.31 -4.73
C ARG A 61 12.40 12.61 -4.81
N LEU A 62 11.37 13.16 -4.13
CA LEU A 62 10.03 12.59 -4.07
C LEU A 62 9.10 13.36 -5.00
N TYR A 63 8.49 12.63 -5.92
CA TYR A 63 7.54 13.14 -6.90
C TYR A 63 6.20 12.45 -6.72
N VAL A 64 5.11 13.14 -7.02
CA VAL A 64 3.76 12.57 -6.96
C VAL A 64 3.12 12.62 -8.33
N LEU A 65 2.53 11.50 -8.74
CA LEU A 65 1.77 11.35 -9.97
C LEU A 65 0.38 10.83 -9.66
N HIS A 66 -0.63 11.52 -10.10
CA HIS A 66 -1.99 11.00 -10.14
C HIS A 66 -2.25 10.34 -11.50
N VAL A 67 -2.73 9.09 -11.48
CA VAL A 67 -3.01 8.32 -12.70
C VAL A 67 -4.51 8.10 -12.84
N ASP A 68 -5.10 8.74 -13.83
CA ASP A 68 -6.46 8.49 -14.30
C ASP A 68 -6.43 7.59 -15.55
N GLY A 69 -7.19 6.50 -15.52
CA GLY A 69 -7.17 5.49 -16.58
C GLY A 69 -7.67 6.01 -17.94
N ARG A 70 -8.56 7.00 -17.96
CA ARG A 70 -9.01 7.64 -19.20
C ARG A 70 -7.92 8.52 -19.77
N ALA A 71 -7.29 9.37 -18.95
CA ALA A 71 -6.19 10.20 -19.37
C ALA A 71 -5.00 9.35 -19.86
N ALA A 72 -4.71 8.23 -19.20
CA ALA A 72 -3.69 7.28 -19.62
C ALA A 72 -4.00 6.65 -21.00
N LEU A 73 -5.28 6.32 -21.27
CA LEU A 73 -5.70 5.83 -22.59
C LEU A 73 -5.52 6.90 -23.68
N GLU A 74 -5.92 8.13 -23.42
CA GLU A 74 -5.79 9.26 -24.36
C GLU A 74 -4.30 9.55 -24.66
N GLU A 75 -3.44 9.51 -23.64
CA GLU A 75 -1.99 9.62 -23.78
C GLU A 75 -1.42 8.48 -24.65
N TYR A 76 -1.78 7.22 -24.34
CA TYR A 76 -1.34 6.06 -25.11
C TYR A 76 -1.77 6.13 -26.58
N LEU A 77 -3.03 6.45 -26.85
CA LEU A 77 -3.52 6.60 -28.22
C LEU A 77 -2.78 7.73 -28.97
N SER A 78 -2.43 8.81 -28.26
CA SER A 78 -1.66 9.93 -28.85
C SER A 78 -0.22 9.55 -29.20
N LEU A 79 0.35 8.53 -28.55
CA LEU A 79 1.68 7.98 -28.88
C LEU A 79 1.64 7.02 -30.06
N VAL A 80 0.56 6.24 -30.19
CA VAL A 80 0.42 5.18 -31.21
C VAL A 80 -0.13 5.71 -32.53
N ILE A 81 -1.02 6.71 -32.47
CA ILE A 81 -1.69 7.28 -33.66
C ILE A 81 -1.08 8.63 -34.01
N PRO A 82 -0.44 8.75 -35.19
CA PRO A 82 0.34 9.97 -35.53
C PRO A 82 -0.52 11.19 -35.87
N VAL A 83 -1.84 11.04 -36.06
CA VAL A 83 -2.74 12.12 -36.52
C VAL A 83 -3.40 12.83 -35.34
N LYS A 84 -2.69 13.71 -34.64
CA LYS A 84 -3.13 14.41 -33.42
C LYS A 84 -4.44 15.20 -33.56
N ARG A 85 -4.69 15.84 -34.72
CA ARG A 85 -5.94 16.60 -34.95
C ARG A 85 -7.18 15.70 -34.98
N LEU A 86 -7.05 14.51 -35.56
CA LEU A 86 -8.15 13.54 -35.61
C LEU A 86 -8.47 12.99 -34.20
N LEU A 87 -7.43 12.72 -33.41
CA LEU A 87 -7.59 12.22 -32.02
C LEU A 87 -8.35 13.19 -31.14
N ALA A 88 -8.09 14.50 -31.20
CA ALA A 88 -8.79 15.49 -30.41
C ALA A 88 -10.31 15.47 -30.69
N THR A 89 -10.72 15.32 -31.96
CA THR A 89 -12.11 15.20 -32.34
C THR A 89 -12.72 13.87 -31.87
N VAL A 90 -11.97 12.78 -31.94
CA VAL A 90 -12.43 11.46 -31.48
C VAL A 90 -12.65 11.47 -29.98
N PHE A 91 -11.72 12.03 -29.19
CA PHE A 91 -11.82 12.07 -27.71
C PHE A 91 -13.01 12.91 -27.22
N GLN A 92 -13.41 13.93 -27.97
CA GLN A 92 -14.59 14.75 -27.69
C GLN A 92 -15.91 14.10 -28.14
N SER A 93 -15.84 13.05 -28.97
CA SER A 93 -17.05 12.40 -29.48
C SER A 93 -17.79 11.62 -28.38
N LYS A 94 -19.13 11.71 -28.39
CA LYS A 94 -19.98 10.91 -27.48
C LYS A 94 -19.73 9.41 -27.64
N VAL A 95 -19.47 8.96 -28.88
CA VAL A 95 -19.20 7.53 -29.18
C VAL A 95 -17.96 7.04 -28.43
N TYR A 96 -16.87 7.80 -28.48
CA TYR A 96 -15.65 7.46 -27.72
C TYR A 96 -15.91 7.45 -26.20
N GLN A 97 -16.61 8.47 -25.70
CA GLN A 97 -16.93 8.55 -24.27
C GLN A 97 -17.79 7.37 -23.80
N TYR A 98 -18.80 6.98 -24.58
CA TYR A 98 -19.61 5.79 -24.29
C TYR A 98 -18.81 4.50 -24.41
N PHE A 99 -17.93 4.37 -25.40
CA PHE A 99 -17.06 3.21 -25.57
C PHE A 99 -16.15 3.03 -24.35
N VAL A 100 -15.43 4.08 -23.94
CA VAL A 100 -14.54 4.03 -22.76
C VAL A 100 -15.32 3.75 -21.47
N ALA A 101 -16.50 4.31 -21.32
CA ALA A 101 -17.36 4.07 -20.16
C ALA A 101 -17.92 2.63 -20.12
N ALA A 102 -18.21 2.06 -21.29
CA ALA A 102 -18.83 0.73 -21.43
C ALA A 102 -17.81 -0.41 -21.56
N ALA A 103 -16.51 -0.13 -21.79
CA ALA A 103 -15.48 -1.15 -21.96
C ALA A 103 -14.97 -1.66 -20.60
N PRO A 104 -15.38 -2.83 -20.11
CA PRO A 104 -14.97 -3.34 -18.80
C PRO A 104 -13.47 -3.57 -18.77
N GLY A 105 -12.81 -3.08 -17.73
CA GLY A 105 -11.37 -3.31 -17.48
C GLY A 105 -10.42 -2.47 -18.32
N LEU A 106 -10.90 -1.66 -19.28
CA LEU A 106 -10.04 -0.82 -20.12
C LEU A 106 -9.33 0.27 -19.31
N LYS A 107 -10.04 0.92 -18.38
CA LYS A 107 -9.47 1.94 -17.50
C LYS A 107 -8.41 1.33 -16.59
N GLU A 108 -8.71 0.19 -16.01
CA GLU A 108 -7.78 -0.55 -15.14
C GLU A 108 -6.51 -0.95 -15.90
N LEU A 109 -6.67 -1.49 -17.10
CA LEU A 109 -5.54 -1.87 -17.95
C LEU A 109 -4.67 -0.67 -18.30
N MET A 110 -5.28 0.46 -18.67
CA MET A 110 -4.55 1.68 -19.03
C MET A 110 -3.85 2.31 -17.82
N THR A 111 -4.47 2.27 -16.64
CA THR A 111 -3.84 2.72 -15.39
C THR A 111 -2.59 1.90 -15.08
N VAL A 112 -2.68 0.57 -15.12
CA VAL A 112 -1.50 -0.30 -14.88
C VAL A 112 -0.48 -0.17 -16.01
N GLY A 113 -0.92 0.05 -17.24
CA GLY A 113 -0.07 0.35 -18.39
C GLY A 113 0.74 1.64 -18.21
N LYS A 114 0.14 2.70 -17.67
CA LYS A 114 0.83 3.95 -17.33
C LYS A 114 1.87 3.74 -16.22
N ILE A 115 1.53 2.97 -15.18
CA ILE A 115 2.47 2.60 -14.12
C ILE A 115 3.65 1.81 -14.69
N TRP A 116 3.38 0.83 -15.58
CA TRP A 116 4.43 0.09 -16.28
C TRP A 116 5.32 1.01 -17.11
N TYR A 117 4.75 1.95 -17.85
CA TYR A 117 5.49 2.94 -18.63
C TYR A 117 6.44 3.76 -17.74
N GLU A 118 5.96 4.31 -16.63
CA GLU A 118 6.81 5.06 -15.70
C GLU A 118 7.89 4.16 -15.06
N ALA A 119 7.56 2.91 -14.72
CA ALA A 119 8.52 1.98 -14.14
C ALA A 119 9.65 1.56 -15.11
N THR A 120 9.40 1.63 -16.41
CA THR A 120 10.35 1.23 -17.46
C THR A 120 10.96 2.41 -18.23
N ARG A 121 10.45 3.63 -18.00
CA ARG A 121 10.90 4.85 -18.66
C ARG A 121 12.37 5.14 -18.35
N GLN A 122 13.10 5.57 -19.37
CA GLN A 122 14.50 5.98 -19.28
C GLN A 122 14.67 7.44 -19.65
N GLU A 123 15.59 8.11 -19.00
CA GLU A 123 16.06 9.47 -19.28
C GLU A 123 17.57 9.44 -19.38
N GLY A 124 18.12 9.83 -20.54
CA GLY A 124 19.57 9.80 -20.75
C GLY A 124 20.24 8.42 -20.60
N GLY A 125 19.50 7.34 -20.89
CA GLY A 125 20.00 5.95 -20.75
C GLY A 125 19.97 5.40 -19.33
N GLN A 126 19.45 6.17 -18.35
CA GLN A 126 19.24 5.73 -16.97
C GLN A 126 17.75 5.62 -16.67
N PRO A 127 17.33 4.80 -15.69
CA PRO A 127 15.95 4.80 -15.24
C PRO A 127 15.50 6.21 -14.84
N ALA A 128 14.32 6.63 -15.29
CA ALA A 128 13.74 7.92 -14.88
C ALA A 128 13.45 7.94 -13.38
N TRP A 129 13.14 6.78 -12.82
CA TRP A 129 12.83 6.57 -11.41
C TRP A 129 13.60 5.38 -10.85
N ASP A 130 14.18 5.53 -9.65
CA ASP A 130 14.81 4.42 -8.93
C ASP A 130 13.75 3.58 -8.21
N ALA A 131 12.64 4.20 -7.81
CA ALA A 131 11.52 3.54 -7.18
C ALA A 131 10.17 4.16 -7.56
N LEU A 132 9.16 3.30 -7.68
CA LEU A 132 7.75 3.69 -7.76
C LEU A 132 7.01 3.09 -6.58
N VAL A 133 6.20 3.90 -5.88
CA VAL A 133 5.30 3.44 -4.82
C VAL A 133 3.87 3.76 -5.24
N VAL A 134 3.07 2.73 -5.44
CA VAL A 134 1.71 2.83 -5.94
C VAL A 134 0.73 2.65 -4.79
N ASP A 135 -0.01 3.72 -4.46
CA ASP A 135 -1.17 3.68 -3.57
C ASP A 135 -2.36 3.13 -4.35
N ALA A 136 -2.66 1.86 -4.14
CA ALA A 136 -3.73 1.19 -4.87
C ALA A 136 -5.11 1.42 -4.22
N PRO A 137 -6.19 1.39 -5.01
CA PRO A 137 -7.55 1.51 -4.49
C PRO A 137 -7.91 0.41 -3.49
N ALA A 138 -9.07 0.52 -2.83
CA ALA A 138 -9.49 -0.45 -1.82
C ALA A 138 -9.70 -1.86 -2.40
N THR A 139 -9.52 -2.86 -1.61
CA THR A 139 -9.40 -4.32 -1.82
C THR A 139 -9.91 -4.90 -3.14
N GLY A 140 -11.22 -4.88 -3.39
CA GLY A 140 -11.81 -5.50 -4.59
C GLY A 140 -11.31 -4.88 -5.89
N HIS A 141 -11.14 -3.56 -5.90
CA HIS A 141 -10.65 -2.83 -7.06
C HIS A 141 -9.14 -3.01 -7.28
N SER A 142 -8.31 -3.05 -6.22
CA SER A 142 -6.86 -3.24 -6.38
C SER A 142 -6.50 -4.57 -7.05
N LEU A 143 -7.18 -5.66 -6.67
CA LEU A 143 -7.00 -6.96 -7.32
C LEU A 143 -7.45 -6.93 -8.78
N GLN A 144 -8.53 -6.20 -9.10
CA GLN A 144 -9.01 -6.04 -10.46
C GLN A 144 -7.95 -5.35 -11.34
N TYR A 145 -7.33 -4.25 -10.86
CA TYR A 145 -6.23 -3.60 -11.59
C TYR A 145 -5.07 -4.55 -11.86
N LEU A 146 -4.62 -5.29 -10.84
CA LEU A 146 -3.50 -6.21 -10.95
C LEU A 146 -3.80 -7.44 -11.82
N ARG A 147 -5.09 -7.82 -11.95
CA ARG A 147 -5.55 -8.94 -12.78
C ARG A 147 -5.69 -8.56 -14.25
N MET A 148 -6.00 -7.29 -14.56
CA MET A 148 -6.36 -6.84 -15.91
C MET A 148 -5.30 -7.17 -16.97
N PRO A 149 -3.98 -6.98 -16.75
CA PRO A 149 -2.99 -7.35 -17.77
C PRO A 149 -3.04 -8.84 -18.14
N GLN A 150 -3.22 -9.72 -17.15
CA GLN A 150 -3.36 -11.15 -17.39
C GLN A 150 -4.66 -11.46 -18.16
N ALA A 151 -5.79 -10.90 -17.74
CA ALA A 151 -7.08 -11.08 -18.41
C ALA A 151 -7.04 -10.57 -19.86
N ALA A 152 -6.42 -9.41 -20.10
CA ALA A 152 -6.24 -8.87 -21.44
C ALA A 152 -5.38 -9.81 -22.32
N ARG A 153 -4.28 -10.34 -21.78
CA ARG A 153 -3.42 -11.30 -22.48
C ARG A 153 -4.17 -12.58 -22.87
N GLU A 154 -5.05 -13.07 -22.00
CA GLU A 154 -5.86 -14.30 -22.23
C GLU A 154 -6.98 -14.04 -23.23
N THR A 155 -7.60 -12.85 -23.20
CA THR A 155 -8.74 -12.50 -24.06
C THR A 155 -8.30 -12.15 -25.50
N PHE A 156 -7.20 -11.41 -25.66
CA PHE A 156 -6.69 -10.99 -26.94
C PHE A 156 -5.60 -11.96 -27.44
N GLY A 157 -5.98 -12.91 -28.28
CA GLY A 157 -5.09 -14.02 -28.71
C GLY A 157 -3.85 -13.61 -29.50
N ALA A 158 -3.85 -12.44 -30.18
CA ALA A 158 -2.69 -11.91 -30.90
C ALA A 158 -2.82 -10.38 -31.11
N GLY A 159 -1.70 -9.70 -31.35
CA GLY A 159 -1.67 -8.28 -31.69
C GLY A 159 -1.04 -7.38 -30.63
N LEU A 160 -1.27 -6.07 -30.76
CA LEU A 160 -0.63 -5.05 -29.93
C LEU A 160 -1.02 -5.18 -28.45
N VAL A 161 -2.32 -5.32 -28.18
CA VAL A 161 -2.85 -5.40 -26.80
C VAL A 161 -2.25 -6.59 -26.05
N GLN A 162 -2.19 -7.77 -26.66
CA GLN A 162 -1.59 -8.96 -26.06
C GLN A 162 -0.10 -8.75 -25.77
N ARG A 163 0.66 -8.15 -26.68
CA ARG A 163 2.10 -7.90 -26.48
C ARG A 163 2.35 -6.94 -25.34
N GLU A 164 1.60 -5.84 -25.25
CA GLU A 164 1.74 -4.88 -24.16
C GLU A 164 1.28 -5.46 -22.81
N ALA A 165 0.16 -6.18 -22.79
CA ALA A 165 -0.31 -6.88 -21.60
C ALA A 165 0.68 -7.95 -21.10
N THR A 166 1.40 -8.60 -22.01
CA THR A 166 2.46 -9.57 -21.65
C THR A 166 3.62 -8.86 -20.93
N LYS A 167 4.14 -7.75 -21.48
CA LYS A 167 5.21 -6.98 -20.84
C LYS A 167 4.84 -6.49 -19.46
N ILE A 168 3.61 -5.98 -19.30
CA ILE A 168 3.08 -5.54 -18.00
C ILE A 168 3.04 -6.72 -17.03
N THR A 169 2.49 -7.86 -17.45
CA THR A 169 2.40 -9.07 -16.62
C THR A 169 3.76 -9.58 -16.18
N GLU A 170 4.74 -9.57 -17.07
CA GLU A 170 6.13 -9.95 -16.78
C GLU A 170 6.75 -9.07 -15.70
N LEU A 171 6.63 -7.74 -15.81
CA LEU A 171 7.12 -6.81 -14.80
C LEU A 171 6.42 -7.04 -13.45
N LEU A 172 5.09 -7.18 -13.45
CA LEU A 172 4.33 -7.40 -12.21
C LEU A 172 4.73 -8.69 -11.50
N ARG A 173 5.13 -9.74 -12.24
CA ARG A 173 5.56 -11.04 -11.70
C ARG A 173 7.05 -11.11 -11.39
N ASP A 174 7.84 -10.17 -11.85
CA ASP A 174 9.27 -10.17 -11.60
C ASP A 174 9.57 -9.89 -10.12
N ARG A 175 10.01 -10.93 -9.41
CA ARG A 175 10.39 -10.86 -7.99
C ARG A 175 11.58 -9.95 -7.69
N ARG A 176 12.35 -9.55 -8.70
CA ARG A 176 13.47 -8.63 -8.54
C ARG A 176 13.04 -7.18 -8.71
N ALA A 177 12.02 -6.93 -9.51
CA ALA A 177 11.53 -5.60 -9.83
C ALA A 177 10.33 -5.18 -8.97
N THR A 178 9.39 -6.09 -8.67
CA THR A 178 8.09 -5.79 -8.07
C THR A 178 7.94 -6.37 -6.68
N ALA A 179 7.27 -5.64 -5.79
CA ALA A 179 6.77 -6.08 -4.49
C ALA A 179 5.34 -5.60 -4.26
N VAL A 180 4.45 -6.49 -3.83
CA VAL A 180 3.09 -6.14 -3.42
C VAL A 180 3.00 -6.22 -1.91
N HIS A 181 2.82 -5.06 -1.25
CA HIS A 181 2.70 -4.95 0.20
C HIS A 181 1.23 -4.97 0.61
N LEU A 182 0.90 -5.79 1.61
CA LEU A 182 -0.44 -5.87 2.17
C LEU A 182 -0.53 -5.01 3.43
N VAL A 183 -1.46 -4.05 3.47
CA VAL A 183 -1.74 -3.25 4.67
C VAL A 183 -3.03 -3.73 5.30
N THR A 184 -3.00 -3.97 6.61
CA THR A 184 -4.13 -4.45 7.39
C THR A 184 -4.20 -3.75 8.76
N LEU A 185 -5.29 -3.99 9.48
CA LEU A 185 -5.43 -3.73 10.91
C LEU A 185 -5.46 -5.07 11.65
N ALA A 186 -5.08 -5.08 12.92
CA ALA A 186 -5.20 -6.26 13.78
C ALA A 186 -6.64 -6.43 14.30
N GLU A 187 -7.60 -6.46 13.36
CA GLU A 187 -9.02 -6.63 13.58
C GLU A 187 -9.53 -7.83 12.78
N GLU A 188 -10.64 -8.44 13.18
CA GLU A 188 -11.12 -9.70 12.62
C GLU A 188 -11.31 -9.65 11.10
N MET A 189 -12.14 -8.73 10.61
CA MET A 189 -12.45 -8.63 9.18
C MET A 189 -11.24 -8.23 8.32
N PRO A 190 -10.44 -7.19 8.66
CA PRO A 190 -9.23 -6.85 7.93
C PRO A 190 -8.23 -8.01 7.85
N VAL A 191 -8.07 -8.82 8.90
CA VAL A 191 -7.18 -9.98 8.90
C VAL A 191 -7.68 -11.05 7.96
N ILE A 192 -8.97 -11.43 8.00
CA ILE A 192 -9.58 -12.41 7.10
C ILE A 192 -9.37 -12.00 5.64
N GLU A 193 -9.75 -10.76 5.29
CA GLU A 193 -9.63 -10.23 3.93
C GLU A 193 -8.16 -10.17 3.45
N THR A 194 -7.23 -9.88 4.37
CA THR A 194 -5.79 -9.86 4.05
C THR A 194 -5.28 -11.27 3.71
N LEU A 195 -5.71 -12.30 4.44
CA LEU A 195 -5.35 -13.68 4.17
C LEU A 195 -5.93 -14.17 2.82
N GLU A 196 -7.18 -13.81 2.52
CA GLU A 196 -7.81 -14.09 1.23
C GLU A 196 -7.09 -13.38 0.08
N MET A 197 -6.78 -12.09 0.25
CA MET A 197 -6.03 -11.30 -0.74
C MET A 197 -4.64 -11.90 -0.98
N ARG A 198 -3.93 -12.28 0.08
CA ARG A 198 -2.63 -12.96 -0.04
C ARG A 198 -2.75 -14.21 -0.90
N ALA A 199 -3.75 -15.05 -0.66
CA ALA A 199 -3.95 -16.27 -1.42
C ALA A 199 -4.20 -15.99 -2.92
N GLN A 200 -4.98 -14.96 -3.23
CA GLN A 200 -5.25 -14.55 -4.62
C GLN A 200 -3.99 -13.96 -5.30
N LEU A 201 -3.25 -13.09 -4.61
CA LEU A 201 -2.03 -12.46 -5.15
C LEU A 201 -0.96 -13.52 -5.46
N THR A 202 -0.69 -14.42 -4.52
CA THR A 202 0.40 -15.41 -4.66
C THR A 202 0.00 -16.62 -5.49
N GLY A 203 -1.24 -17.07 -5.39
CA GLY A 203 -1.77 -18.23 -6.11
C GLY A 203 -2.24 -17.89 -7.52
N ALA A 204 -3.41 -17.23 -7.64
CA ALA A 204 -4.05 -17.00 -8.92
C ALA A 204 -3.26 -16.02 -9.83
N LEU A 205 -2.64 -14.99 -9.26
CA LEU A 205 -1.93 -13.96 -10.02
C LEU A 205 -0.42 -14.22 -10.11
N GLY A 206 0.16 -15.01 -9.21
CA GLY A 206 1.61 -15.27 -9.16
C GLY A 206 2.45 -14.03 -8.87
N LEU A 207 1.90 -13.06 -8.13
CA LEU A 207 2.57 -11.80 -7.84
C LEU A 207 3.49 -11.92 -6.62
N PRO A 208 4.63 -11.25 -6.62
CA PRO A 208 5.59 -11.32 -5.52
C PRO A 208 5.09 -10.54 -4.29
N LEU A 209 4.77 -11.27 -3.23
CA LEU A 209 4.41 -10.66 -1.96
C LEU A 209 5.62 -9.93 -1.36
N GLY A 210 5.38 -8.73 -0.86
CA GLY A 210 6.31 -7.91 -0.10
C GLY A 210 6.10 -8.08 1.41
N TYR A 211 6.01 -6.97 2.12
CA TYR A 211 5.69 -6.95 3.55
C TYR A 211 4.18 -7.03 3.78
N VAL A 212 3.79 -7.71 4.87
CA VAL A 212 2.48 -7.54 5.49
C VAL A 212 2.63 -6.49 6.59
N ILE A 213 1.91 -5.40 6.50
CA ILE A 213 2.04 -4.23 7.37
C ILE A 213 0.77 -4.11 8.20
N VAL A 214 0.88 -4.39 9.49
CA VAL A 214 -0.20 -4.19 10.47
C VAL A 214 -0.12 -2.76 10.96
N ASN A 215 -1.10 -1.96 10.57
CA ASN A 215 -1.16 -0.54 10.92
C ASN A 215 -2.03 -0.32 12.16
N ARG A 216 -1.82 0.80 12.85
CA ARG A 216 -2.60 1.23 14.02
C ARG A 216 -2.71 0.17 15.11
N LEU A 217 -1.62 -0.54 15.39
CA LEU A 217 -1.60 -1.59 16.39
C LEU A 217 -1.64 -1.01 17.81
N HIS A 218 -2.66 -1.34 18.58
CA HIS A 218 -2.74 -1.04 19.99
C HIS A 218 -1.87 -2.02 20.78
N ARG A 219 -0.75 -1.53 21.31
CA ARG A 219 0.15 -2.32 22.15
C ARG A 219 -0.27 -2.22 23.61
N ARG A 220 -0.12 -3.31 24.35
CA ARG A 220 -0.41 -3.32 25.79
C ARG A 220 0.45 -2.29 26.52
N ARG A 221 -0.20 -1.27 27.07
CA ARG A 221 0.43 -0.18 27.86
C ARG A 221 0.26 -0.37 29.35
N PHE A 222 -0.83 -1.01 29.76
CA PHE A 222 -1.19 -1.24 31.15
C PHE A 222 -1.24 -2.74 31.42
N ASP A 223 -0.53 -3.18 32.47
CA ASP A 223 -0.71 -4.54 32.98
C ASP A 223 -2.00 -4.63 33.81
N PRO A 224 -2.58 -5.83 33.99
CA PRO A 224 -3.81 -5.99 34.73
C PRO A 224 -3.73 -5.45 36.18
N ALA A 225 -2.57 -5.60 36.84
CA ALA A 225 -2.38 -5.10 38.22
C ALA A 225 -2.31 -3.57 38.24
N ALA A 226 -1.78 -2.91 37.24
CA ALA A 226 -1.79 -1.45 37.11
C ALA A 226 -3.23 -0.94 36.93
N LEU A 227 -4.06 -1.61 36.13
CA LEU A 227 -5.48 -1.27 35.97
C LEU A 227 -6.26 -1.41 37.24
N GLU A 228 -6.04 -2.48 38.02
CA GLU A 228 -6.71 -2.68 39.31
C GLU A 228 -6.28 -1.62 40.34
N ARG A 229 -5.00 -1.26 40.41
CA ARG A 229 -4.51 -0.15 41.23
C ARG A 229 -5.16 1.18 40.85
N LEU A 230 -5.31 1.46 39.58
CA LEU A 230 -5.96 2.67 39.08
C LEU A 230 -7.44 2.73 39.45
N ARG A 231 -8.16 1.61 39.32
CA ARG A 231 -9.56 1.46 39.72
C ARG A 231 -9.73 1.61 41.23
N ALA A 232 -8.82 1.05 42.03
CA ALA A 232 -8.85 1.20 43.48
C ALA A 232 -8.61 2.66 43.90
N ALA A 233 -7.61 3.32 43.33
CA ALA A 233 -7.33 4.72 43.58
C ALA A 233 -8.52 5.62 43.21
N ALA A 234 -9.21 5.35 42.10
CA ALA A 234 -10.40 6.07 41.65
C ALA A 234 -11.58 5.95 42.62
N LYS A 235 -11.62 4.92 43.47
CA LYS A 235 -12.68 4.73 44.49
C LYS A 235 -12.41 5.48 45.80
N THR A 236 -11.15 5.70 46.14
CA THR A 236 -10.71 6.22 47.45
C THR A 236 -10.20 7.66 47.42
N ALA A 237 -9.97 8.21 46.25
CA ALA A 237 -9.46 9.58 46.06
C ALA A 237 -10.50 10.65 46.48
N PRO A 238 -10.06 11.86 46.89
CA PRO A 238 -10.93 13.03 47.11
C PRO A 238 -11.74 13.40 45.86
N ALA A 239 -12.92 14.04 46.06
CA ALA A 239 -13.90 14.28 45.00
C ALA A 239 -13.36 14.89 43.69
N PRO A 240 -12.50 15.93 43.65
CA PRO A 240 -12.00 16.46 42.39
C PRO A 240 -11.07 15.47 41.64
N GLU A 241 -10.23 14.71 42.37
CA GLU A 241 -9.31 13.74 41.81
C GLU A 241 -10.00 12.44 41.41
N GLN A 242 -11.08 12.07 42.11
CA GLN A 242 -11.84 10.87 41.83
C GLN A 242 -12.41 10.84 40.41
N ALA A 243 -12.96 11.96 39.92
CA ALA A 243 -13.52 12.07 38.59
C ALA A 243 -12.43 11.86 37.49
N LEU A 244 -11.28 12.48 37.73
CA LEU A 244 -10.12 12.34 36.79
C LEU A 244 -9.62 10.90 36.79
N LEU A 245 -9.37 10.29 37.96
CA LEU A 245 -8.88 8.92 38.07
C LEU A 245 -9.86 7.90 37.47
N ARG A 246 -11.17 8.14 37.61
CA ARG A 246 -12.20 7.32 36.97
C ARG A 246 -12.09 7.40 35.45
N CYS A 247 -12.02 8.60 34.89
CA CYS A 247 -11.84 8.80 33.43
C CYS A 247 -10.59 8.12 32.94
N VAL A 248 -9.44 8.27 33.61
CA VAL A 248 -8.18 7.62 33.23
C VAL A 248 -8.31 6.09 33.33
N ALA A 249 -8.95 5.55 34.37
CA ALA A 249 -9.14 4.11 34.53
C ALA A 249 -10.04 3.53 33.40
N GLU A 250 -11.08 4.24 33.02
CA GLU A 250 -11.97 3.86 31.90
C GLU A 250 -11.21 3.84 30.58
N ARG A 251 -10.46 4.90 30.27
CA ARG A 251 -9.64 4.95 29.03
C ARG A 251 -8.53 3.92 29.00
N ALA A 252 -7.88 3.66 30.14
CA ALA A 252 -6.88 2.60 30.25
C ALA A 252 -7.47 1.21 30.05
N ALA A 253 -8.70 0.98 30.54
CA ALA A 253 -9.42 -0.28 30.29
C ALA A 253 -9.82 -0.46 28.83
N GLU A 254 -10.33 0.59 28.18
CA GLU A 254 -10.64 0.58 26.75
C GLU A 254 -9.39 0.25 25.91
N GLU A 255 -8.28 0.94 26.17
CA GLU A 255 -7.01 0.70 25.46
C GLU A 255 -6.49 -0.74 25.66
N SER A 256 -6.64 -1.28 26.88
CA SER A 256 -6.29 -2.68 27.15
C SER A 256 -7.18 -3.65 26.38
N GLY A 257 -8.48 -3.36 26.27
CA GLY A 257 -9.41 -4.15 25.47
C GLY A 257 -9.02 -4.18 23.98
N TRP A 258 -8.68 -3.03 23.42
CA TRP A 258 -8.17 -2.96 22.05
C TRP A 258 -6.86 -3.74 21.87
N SER A 259 -5.95 -3.63 22.84
CA SER A 259 -4.69 -4.39 22.81
C SER A 259 -4.93 -5.91 22.82
N ASP A 260 -5.90 -6.40 23.60
CA ASP A 260 -6.23 -7.83 23.65
C ASP A 260 -6.85 -8.32 22.33
N ILE A 261 -7.78 -7.55 21.75
CA ILE A 261 -8.35 -7.84 20.44
C ILE A 261 -7.25 -7.88 19.37
N ASN A 262 -6.36 -6.88 19.37
CA ASN A 262 -5.27 -6.80 18.42
C ASN A 262 -4.29 -7.97 18.57
N ALA A 263 -3.95 -8.38 19.81
CA ALA A 263 -3.06 -9.51 20.06
C ALA A 263 -3.62 -10.83 19.50
N ALA A 264 -4.92 -11.09 19.71
CA ALA A 264 -5.58 -12.29 19.18
C ALA A 264 -5.60 -12.32 17.64
N ASN A 265 -5.94 -11.21 17.00
CA ASN A 265 -5.99 -11.12 15.55
C ASN A 265 -4.59 -11.11 14.91
N LEU A 266 -3.60 -10.53 15.58
CA LEU A 266 -2.20 -10.59 15.15
C LEU A 266 -1.68 -12.03 15.17
N ALA A 267 -1.99 -12.81 16.20
CA ALA A 267 -1.65 -14.23 16.25
C ALA A 267 -2.28 -15.03 15.11
N ARG A 268 -3.55 -14.75 14.77
CA ARG A 268 -4.24 -15.35 13.62
C ARG A 268 -3.56 -14.96 12.30
N LEU A 269 -3.19 -13.70 12.15
CA LEU A 269 -2.48 -13.21 10.96
C LEU A 269 -1.14 -13.92 10.81
N HIS A 270 -0.32 -13.99 11.87
CA HIS A 270 0.96 -14.70 11.87
C HIS A 270 0.84 -16.16 11.41
N ALA A 271 -0.19 -16.87 11.90
CA ALA A 271 -0.42 -18.26 11.50
C ALA A 271 -0.78 -18.40 10.01
N GLY A 272 -1.38 -17.36 9.40
CA GLY A 272 -1.89 -17.41 8.03
C GLY A 272 -0.99 -16.79 6.95
N ILE A 273 -0.02 -15.93 7.31
CA ILE A 273 0.81 -15.22 6.30
C ILE A 273 2.01 -16.05 5.79
N GLY A 274 2.33 -17.20 6.41
CA GLY A 274 3.50 -17.99 6.06
C GLY A 274 4.80 -17.23 6.26
N ASP A 275 5.74 -17.34 5.29
CA ASP A 275 7.07 -16.70 5.37
C ASP A 275 7.09 -15.22 4.98
N ALA A 276 5.93 -14.57 4.83
CA ALA A 276 5.89 -13.16 4.49
C ALA A 276 6.41 -12.31 5.67
N PRO A 277 7.36 -11.39 5.43
CA PRO A 277 7.85 -10.53 6.49
C PRO A 277 6.75 -9.59 6.97
N LEU A 278 6.59 -9.50 8.30
CA LEU A 278 5.58 -8.68 8.94
C LEU A 278 6.20 -7.43 9.54
N VAL A 279 5.50 -6.31 9.41
CA VAL A 279 5.85 -5.02 10.02
C VAL A 279 4.66 -4.53 10.85
N GLU A 280 4.92 -4.15 12.09
CA GLU A 280 3.94 -3.61 13.01
C GLU A 280 4.13 -2.10 13.19
N LEU A 281 3.10 -1.33 12.86
CA LEU A 281 3.05 0.11 13.08
C LEU A 281 2.09 0.42 14.23
N PRO A 282 2.53 1.10 15.30
CA PRO A 282 1.68 1.39 16.44
C PRO A 282 0.62 2.43 16.10
N PHE A 283 -0.48 2.42 16.84
CA PHE A 283 -1.43 3.52 16.84
C PHE A 283 -0.76 4.78 17.40
N LEU A 284 -0.83 5.87 16.66
CA LEU A 284 -0.32 7.18 17.07
C LEU A 284 -1.46 7.99 17.69
N PHE A 285 -1.30 8.38 18.95
CA PHE A 285 -2.26 9.21 19.67
C PHE A 285 -1.93 10.68 19.40
N VAL A 286 -2.44 11.18 18.28
CA VAL A 286 -2.22 12.57 17.82
C VAL A 286 -3.57 13.20 17.46
N GLU A 287 -3.72 14.50 17.69
CA GLU A 287 -4.94 15.24 17.35
C GLU A 287 -5.03 15.47 15.85
N GLU A 288 -3.91 15.85 15.23
CA GLU A 288 -3.81 16.09 13.80
C GLU A 288 -2.69 15.23 13.20
N PHE A 289 -2.92 14.70 12.00
CA PHE A 289 -1.95 13.90 11.28
C PHE A 289 -1.40 14.69 10.10
N GLY A 290 -0.15 15.10 10.22
CA GLY A 290 0.57 15.86 9.21
C GLY A 290 1.90 15.22 8.78
N LEU A 291 2.80 16.04 8.25
CA LEU A 291 4.10 15.59 7.76
C LEU A 291 4.99 15.03 8.90
N ALA A 292 4.94 15.63 10.09
CA ALA A 292 5.74 15.17 11.24
C ALA A 292 5.36 13.74 11.67
N GLU A 293 4.06 13.44 11.71
CA GLU A 293 3.52 12.11 12.03
C GLU A 293 3.83 11.13 10.90
N LEU A 294 3.74 11.56 9.64
CA LEU A 294 4.14 10.75 8.48
C LEU A 294 5.62 10.38 8.55
N GLU A 295 6.49 11.30 8.94
CA GLU A 295 7.92 11.06 9.15
C GLU A 295 8.16 10.05 10.28
N GLN A 296 7.37 10.12 11.36
CA GLN A 296 7.42 9.12 12.42
C GLN A 296 7.02 7.74 11.90
N VAL A 297 5.93 7.65 11.13
CA VAL A 297 5.51 6.40 10.49
C VAL A 297 6.60 5.88 9.54
N ALA A 298 7.24 6.74 8.75
CA ALA A 298 8.32 6.36 7.84
C ALA A 298 9.52 5.74 8.60
N ARG A 299 9.95 6.34 9.71
CA ARG A 299 11.02 5.79 10.56
C ARG A 299 10.64 4.44 11.17
N LEU A 300 9.40 4.30 11.67
CA LEU A 300 8.91 3.04 12.25
C LEU A 300 8.78 1.95 11.18
N LEU A 301 8.32 2.30 10.00
CA LEU A 301 8.21 1.40 8.85
C LEU A 301 9.61 0.91 8.43
N GLU A 302 10.57 1.80 8.31
CA GLU A 302 11.95 1.47 7.94
C GLU A 302 12.60 0.52 8.97
N ALA A 303 12.46 0.82 10.26
CA ALA A 303 12.96 -0.02 11.34
C ALA A 303 12.31 -1.42 11.35
N GLY A 304 10.99 -1.48 11.16
CA GLY A 304 10.24 -2.73 11.08
C GLY A 304 10.61 -3.56 9.85
N MET A 305 10.87 -2.93 8.72
CA MET A 305 11.31 -3.62 7.50
C MET A 305 12.71 -4.21 7.64
N ALA A 306 13.62 -3.54 8.34
CA ALA A 306 14.96 -4.07 8.64
C ALA A 306 14.87 -5.30 9.56
N GLY A 307 14.13 -5.23 10.64
CA GLY A 307 13.92 -6.34 11.58
C GLY A 307 13.15 -7.52 10.99
N GLY A 308 12.11 -7.25 10.19
CA GLY A 308 11.31 -8.28 9.52
C GLY A 308 12.12 -9.08 8.49
N ALA A 309 13.04 -8.43 7.79
CA ALA A 309 13.94 -9.10 6.85
C ALA A 309 14.91 -10.06 7.55
N GLU A 310 15.44 -9.68 8.72
CA GLU A 310 16.30 -10.53 9.53
C GLU A 310 15.56 -11.74 10.11
N ALA A 311 14.34 -11.53 10.62
CA ALA A 311 13.50 -12.60 11.15
C ALA A 311 13.15 -13.64 10.07
N ALA A 312 12.74 -13.20 8.89
CA ALA A 312 12.45 -14.07 7.75
C ALA A 312 13.70 -14.84 7.24
N ALA A 313 14.88 -14.23 7.30
CA ALA A 313 16.15 -14.89 6.97
C ALA A 313 16.50 -16.00 7.95
N ARG A 314 16.33 -15.78 9.26
CA ARG A 314 16.56 -16.79 10.32
C ARG A 314 15.60 -17.97 10.23
N GLN A 315 14.35 -17.74 9.84
CA GLN A 315 13.33 -18.78 9.70
C GLN A 315 13.64 -19.72 8.54
N ARG A 316 14.08 -19.20 7.40
CA ARG A 316 14.52 -19.98 6.23
C ARG A 316 15.76 -20.84 6.52
N SER A 317 16.72 -20.34 7.30
CA SER A 317 17.92 -21.10 7.67
C SER A 317 17.64 -22.23 8.68
N ARG A 318 16.49 -22.24 9.34
CA ARG A 318 16.04 -23.33 10.23
C ARG A 318 15.20 -24.40 9.52
N SER A 319 14.71 -24.11 8.32
CA SER A 319 13.86 -25.01 7.50
C SER A 319 14.65 -25.70 6.38
N SER A 320 15.93 -25.37 6.20
CA SER A 320 16.90 -25.99 5.30
C SER A 320 17.82 -26.93 6.08
#